data_3962933c420c1b625b33cca132ac12a5
#
_entry.id   3962933c420c1b625b33cca132ac12a5
#
_cell.length_a   1.000
_cell.length_b   1.000
_cell.length_c   1.000
_cell.angle_alpha   90.00
_cell.angle_beta   90.00
_cell.angle_gamma   90.00
#
_symmetry.space_group_name_H-M   'P 1'
#
loop_
_entity.id
_entity.type
_entity.pdbx_description
1 polymer ?
#
loop_
_entity_poly.entity_id
_entity_poly.type
_entity_poly.pdbx_seq_one_letter_code
_entity_poly.pdbx_strand_id
1 'polypeptide(L)'
;MIISTRGRYALRVMIDLSQQDPESYTPLKEIAARQEISEKYLENILKALVTQGFILGLRGKGGGYRLTKSPEEYTLASILHATEGSLAAVACLEDHAPECARAGQCPTRPIWEKLDNLIEDYLGSITLADFHKPIIPCKIEK
;
A
#
# COMPACT_ATOMS: atom_id res chain seq x y z
N MET A 1 -5.45 7.68 -12.62
CA MET A 1 -5.10 7.00 -11.36
C MET A 1 -5.60 7.81 -10.17
N ILE A 2 -6.27 7.18 -9.26
CA ILE A 2 -6.61 7.76 -7.95
C ILE A 2 -6.34 6.69 -6.90
N ILE A 3 -5.44 6.96 -5.94
CA ILE A 3 -5.24 6.06 -4.82
C ILE A 3 -6.47 6.12 -3.92
N SER A 4 -7.16 5.00 -3.78
CA SER A 4 -8.42 4.90 -3.06
C SER A 4 -8.25 5.10 -1.55
N THR A 5 -9.34 5.31 -0.85
CA THR A 5 -9.36 5.30 0.63
C THR A 5 -8.84 3.96 1.17
N ARG A 6 -9.16 2.85 0.50
CA ARG A 6 -8.69 1.51 0.88
C ARG A 6 -7.17 1.41 0.81
N GLY A 7 -6.55 1.85 -0.28
CA GLY A 7 -5.09 1.85 -0.44
C GLY A 7 -4.40 2.75 0.59
N ARG A 8 -4.91 3.96 0.79
CA ARG A 8 -4.38 4.89 1.81
C ARG A 8 -4.47 4.33 3.23
N TYR A 9 -5.57 3.67 3.55
CA TYR A 9 -5.75 3.06 4.87
C TYR A 9 -4.89 1.80 5.02
N ALA A 10 -4.71 1.00 3.97
CA ALA A 10 -3.80 -0.13 3.99
C ALA A 10 -2.35 0.33 4.30
N LEU A 11 -1.88 1.40 3.69
CA LEU A 11 -0.57 1.98 4.03
C LEU A 11 -0.49 2.40 5.49
N ARG A 12 -1.50 3.11 6.02
CA ARG A 12 -1.54 3.53 7.43
C ARG A 12 -1.49 2.33 8.37
N VAL A 13 -2.23 1.28 8.07
CA VAL A 13 -2.26 0.03 8.85
C VAL A 13 -0.92 -0.69 8.80
N MET A 14 -0.29 -0.80 7.64
CA MET A 14 1.01 -1.43 7.50
C MET A 14 2.12 -0.65 8.23
N ILE A 15 2.09 0.67 8.18
CA ILE A 15 2.98 1.54 8.95
C ILE A 15 2.77 1.34 10.45
N ASP A 16 1.51 1.32 10.91
CA ASP A 16 1.17 1.08 12.32
C ASP A 16 1.72 -0.26 12.81
N LEU A 17 1.50 -1.34 12.07
CA LEU A 17 2.02 -2.66 12.40
C LEU A 17 3.55 -2.71 12.39
N SER A 18 4.21 -1.98 11.49
CA SER A 18 5.66 -1.92 11.43
C SER A 18 6.31 -1.28 12.66
N GLN A 19 5.56 -0.48 13.40
CA GLN A 19 6.01 0.21 14.61
C GLN A 19 5.72 -0.59 15.90
N GLN A 20 5.07 -1.75 15.79
CA GLN A 20 4.81 -2.64 16.90
C GLN A 20 5.94 -3.67 17.06
N ASP A 21 5.94 -4.40 18.20
CA ASP A 21 6.85 -5.51 18.42
C ASP A 21 6.63 -6.59 17.32
N PRO A 22 7.65 -6.95 16.53
CA PRO A 22 7.52 -7.91 15.44
C PRO A 22 7.12 -9.32 15.90
N GLU A 23 7.37 -9.67 17.15
CA GLU A 23 7.01 -10.97 17.71
C GLU A 23 5.59 -11.02 18.26
N SER A 24 4.94 -9.87 18.44
CA SER A 24 3.61 -9.76 19.04
C SER A 24 2.54 -9.54 17.99
N TYR A 25 1.34 -10.07 18.27
CA TYR A 25 0.15 -9.80 17.47
C TYR A 25 -0.59 -8.58 18.01
N THR A 26 -0.94 -7.65 17.13
CA THR A 26 -1.73 -6.47 17.48
C THR A 26 -3.21 -6.73 17.26
N PRO A 27 -4.06 -6.61 18.28
CA PRO A 27 -5.51 -6.80 18.15
C PRO A 27 -6.15 -5.81 17.17
N LEU A 28 -7.16 -6.29 16.42
CA LEU A 28 -7.93 -5.46 15.47
C LEU A 28 -8.42 -4.14 16.10
N LYS A 29 -8.96 -4.22 17.33
CA LYS A 29 -9.52 -3.06 18.04
C LYS A 29 -8.47 -1.99 18.32
N GLU A 30 -7.25 -2.39 18.62
CA GLU A 30 -6.15 -1.44 18.86
C GLU A 30 -5.73 -0.73 17.58
N ILE A 31 -5.62 -1.45 16.47
CA ILE A 31 -5.33 -0.85 15.17
C ILE A 31 -6.45 0.11 14.77
N ALA A 32 -7.70 -0.33 14.90
CA ALA A 32 -8.89 0.48 14.58
C ALA A 32 -8.92 1.79 15.37
N ALA A 33 -8.64 1.72 16.68
CA ALA A 33 -8.61 2.88 17.57
C ALA A 33 -7.48 3.86 17.21
N ARG A 34 -6.24 3.36 17.00
CA ARG A 34 -5.11 4.21 16.64
C ARG A 34 -5.27 4.89 15.28
N GLN A 35 -5.86 4.15 14.32
CA GLN A 35 -6.02 4.65 12.95
C GLN A 35 -7.35 5.38 12.71
N GLU A 36 -8.24 5.38 13.70
CA GLU A 36 -9.59 5.97 13.58
C GLU A 36 -10.38 5.41 12.39
N ILE A 37 -10.31 4.08 12.23
CA ILE A 37 -10.99 3.32 11.18
C ILE A 37 -12.00 2.39 11.86
N SER A 38 -13.23 2.26 11.30
CA SER A 38 -14.20 1.31 11.82
C SER A 38 -13.66 -0.13 11.74
N GLU A 39 -13.91 -0.95 12.77
CA GLU A 39 -13.45 -2.34 12.81
C GLU A 39 -13.90 -3.12 11.57
N LYS A 40 -15.16 -2.95 11.16
CA LYS A 40 -15.72 -3.63 9.97
C LYS A 40 -14.99 -3.27 8.68
N TYR A 41 -14.63 -2.01 8.50
CA TYR A 41 -13.88 -1.58 7.31
C TYR A 41 -12.43 -2.07 7.36
N LEU A 42 -11.82 -2.00 8.54
CA LEU A 42 -10.47 -2.49 8.79
C LEU A 42 -10.35 -4.00 8.52
N GLU A 43 -11.33 -4.81 8.92
CA GLU A 43 -11.35 -6.26 8.64
C GLU A 43 -11.21 -6.56 7.14
N ASN A 44 -11.88 -5.79 6.28
CA ASN A 44 -11.78 -5.97 4.82
C ASN A 44 -10.39 -5.67 4.29
N ILE A 45 -9.73 -4.65 4.83
CA ILE A 45 -8.36 -4.29 4.47
C ILE A 45 -7.38 -5.38 4.92
N LEU A 46 -7.48 -5.77 6.20
CA LEU A 46 -6.60 -6.80 6.78
C LEU A 46 -6.76 -8.15 6.08
N LYS A 47 -7.99 -8.53 5.71
CA LYS A 47 -8.25 -9.76 4.95
C LYS A 47 -7.51 -9.76 3.61
N ALA A 48 -7.52 -8.66 2.89
CA ALA A 48 -6.78 -8.53 1.64
C ALA A 48 -5.27 -8.66 1.87
N LEU A 49 -4.73 -8.00 2.88
CA LEU A 49 -3.32 -8.06 3.24
C LEU A 49 -2.88 -9.46 3.68
N VAL A 50 -3.73 -10.18 4.43
CA VAL A 50 -3.49 -11.60 4.79
C VAL A 50 -3.46 -12.47 3.54
N THR A 51 -4.43 -12.32 2.65
CA THR A 51 -4.53 -13.08 1.39
C THR A 51 -3.29 -12.89 0.52
N GLN A 52 -2.73 -11.70 0.50
CA GLN A 52 -1.49 -11.37 -0.23
C GLN A 52 -0.20 -11.79 0.51
N GLY A 53 -0.33 -12.33 1.73
CA GLY A 53 0.82 -12.76 2.52
C GLY A 53 1.64 -11.63 3.15
N PHE A 54 1.11 -10.40 3.20
CA PHE A 54 1.80 -9.26 3.82
C PHE A 54 1.75 -9.30 5.34
N ILE A 55 0.70 -9.85 5.90
CA ILE A 55 0.49 -9.97 7.35
C ILE A 55 -0.01 -11.36 7.71
N LEU A 56 0.24 -11.76 8.94
CA LEU A 56 -0.34 -12.95 9.57
C LEU A 56 -1.45 -12.53 10.52
N GLY A 57 -2.55 -13.29 10.50
CA GLY A 57 -3.64 -13.17 11.47
C GLY A 57 -3.66 -14.38 12.42
N LEU A 58 -3.83 -14.13 13.70
CA LEU A 58 -4.05 -15.15 14.73
C LEU A 58 -5.40 -14.91 15.41
N ARG A 59 -6.24 -15.94 15.45
CA ARG A 59 -7.55 -15.88 16.11
C ARG A 59 -7.44 -16.22 17.60
N GLY A 60 -8.41 -15.74 18.39
CA GLY A 60 -8.57 -16.09 19.80
C GLY A 60 -7.85 -15.13 20.76
N LYS A 61 -7.69 -15.60 22.00
CA LYS A 61 -7.04 -14.82 23.05
C LYS A 61 -5.57 -14.57 22.72
N GLY A 62 -5.14 -13.32 22.81
CA GLY A 62 -3.78 -12.92 22.39
C GLY A 62 -3.60 -12.84 20.88
N GLY A 63 -4.70 -12.94 20.10
CA GLY A 63 -4.69 -12.84 18.65
C GLY A 63 -4.64 -11.41 18.14
N GLY A 64 -4.56 -11.30 16.83
CA GLY A 64 -4.44 -10.05 16.12
C GLY A 64 -3.66 -10.23 14.83
N TYR A 65 -2.89 -9.23 14.45
CA TYR A 65 -2.14 -9.18 13.20
C TYR A 65 -0.70 -8.74 13.42
N ARG A 66 0.21 -9.27 12.61
CA ARG A 66 1.61 -8.86 12.56
C ARG A 66 2.18 -8.97 11.16
N LEU A 67 3.27 -8.29 10.88
CA LEU A 67 3.99 -8.40 9.61
C LEU A 67 4.59 -9.80 9.42
N THR A 68 4.72 -10.23 8.16
CA THR A 68 5.37 -11.50 7.78
C THR A 68 6.87 -11.35 7.55
N LYS A 69 7.33 -10.13 7.28
CA LYS A 69 8.70 -9.78 6.93
C LYS A 69 9.15 -8.55 7.70
N SER A 70 10.42 -8.19 7.56
CA SER A 70 10.94 -6.94 8.14
C SER A 70 10.41 -5.71 7.40
N PRO A 71 10.28 -4.55 8.07
CA PRO A 71 9.76 -3.32 7.45
C PRO A 71 10.51 -2.86 6.19
N GLU A 72 11.78 -3.17 6.07
CA GLU A 72 12.63 -2.85 4.92
C GLU A 72 12.20 -3.60 3.64
N GLU A 73 11.53 -4.73 3.78
CA GLU A 73 11.10 -5.57 2.67
C GLU A 73 9.75 -5.15 2.07
N TYR A 74 9.07 -4.18 2.66
CA TYR A 74 7.78 -3.67 2.16
C TYR A 74 7.96 -2.29 1.55
N THR A 75 7.84 -2.21 0.22
CA THR A 75 7.77 -0.92 -0.46
C THR A 75 6.32 -0.41 -0.50
N LEU A 76 6.13 0.91 -0.58
CA LEU A 76 4.79 1.47 -0.75
C LEU A 76 4.14 0.99 -2.05
N ALA A 77 4.92 0.83 -3.13
CA ALA A 77 4.42 0.26 -4.38
C ALA A 77 3.82 -1.13 -4.16
N SER A 78 4.54 -2.05 -3.49
CA SER A 78 4.06 -3.41 -3.26
C SER A 78 2.74 -3.45 -2.47
N ILE A 79 2.59 -2.61 -1.46
CA ILE A 79 1.37 -2.53 -0.64
C ILE A 79 0.20 -1.99 -1.46
N LEU A 80 0.44 -0.94 -2.25
CA LEU A 80 -0.60 -0.34 -3.10
C LEU A 80 -1.02 -1.31 -4.21
N HIS A 81 -0.10 -2.01 -4.86
CA HIS A 81 -0.46 -3.06 -5.83
C HIS A 81 -1.33 -4.16 -5.21
N ALA A 82 -1.05 -4.57 -3.98
CA ALA A 82 -1.84 -5.56 -3.27
C ALA A 82 -3.28 -5.12 -2.99
N THR A 83 -3.54 -3.82 -2.90
CA THR A 83 -4.84 -3.25 -2.51
C THR A 83 -5.61 -2.61 -3.65
N GLU A 84 -4.91 -1.98 -4.59
CA GLU A 84 -5.50 -1.28 -5.75
C GLU A 84 -5.49 -2.14 -7.03
N GLY A 85 -4.56 -3.10 -7.12
CA GLY A 85 -4.27 -3.84 -8.33
C GLY A 85 -3.29 -3.07 -9.22
N SER A 86 -3.78 -2.18 -10.08
CA SER A 86 -2.96 -1.35 -10.96
C SER A 86 -2.75 0.05 -10.42
N LEU A 87 -1.55 0.58 -10.59
CA LEU A 87 -1.21 1.99 -10.31
C LEU A 87 -1.06 2.79 -11.61
N ALA A 88 -1.45 2.23 -12.74
CA ALA A 88 -1.33 2.87 -14.05
C ALA A 88 -2.09 4.19 -14.10
N ALA A 89 -1.46 5.21 -14.65
CA ALA A 89 -2.06 6.54 -14.80
C ALA A 89 -3.23 6.55 -15.80
N VAL A 90 -3.23 5.63 -16.76
CA VAL A 90 -4.25 5.50 -17.81
C VAL A 90 -4.61 4.04 -18.04
N ALA A 91 -5.88 3.78 -18.37
CA ALA A 91 -6.40 2.42 -18.52
C ALA A 91 -5.67 1.58 -19.58
N CYS A 92 -5.12 2.20 -20.62
CA CYS A 92 -4.40 1.45 -21.67
C CYS A 92 -2.99 0.98 -21.27
N LEU A 93 -2.52 1.32 -20.08
CA LEU A 93 -1.27 0.85 -19.48
C LEU A 93 -1.50 -0.06 -18.27
N GLU A 94 -2.76 -0.36 -17.92
CA GLU A 94 -3.07 -1.31 -16.86
C GLU A 94 -2.60 -2.72 -17.23
N ASP A 95 -2.25 -3.50 -16.21
CA ASP A 95 -1.96 -4.91 -16.37
C ASP A 95 -3.18 -5.63 -16.99
N HIS A 96 -2.94 -6.40 -18.05
CA HIS A 96 -3.99 -7.06 -18.82
C HIS A 96 -4.94 -6.16 -19.62
N ALA A 97 -4.59 -4.87 -19.82
CA ALA A 97 -5.35 -4.01 -20.71
C ALA A 97 -5.36 -4.59 -22.15
N PRO A 98 -6.49 -4.52 -22.86
CA PRO A 98 -6.50 -4.89 -24.26
C PRO A 98 -5.57 -3.99 -25.08
N GLU A 99 -4.90 -4.58 -26.06
CA GLU A 99 -4.01 -3.81 -26.92
C GLU A 99 -4.76 -2.69 -27.61
N CYS A 100 -4.29 -1.46 -27.41
CA CYS A 100 -4.89 -0.28 -28.04
C CYS A 100 -4.52 -0.26 -29.52
N ALA A 101 -5.52 -0.24 -30.40
CA ALA A 101 -5.30 -0.19 -31.86
C ALA A 101 -4.46 1.03 -32.32
N ARG A 102 -4.37 2.08 -31.50
CA ARG A 102 -3.58 3.28 -31.76
C ARG A 102 -2.23 3.32 -31.04
N ALA A 103 -1.87 2.26 -30.31
CA ALA A 103 -0.67 2.25 -29.46
C ALA A 103 0.60 2.69 -30.20
N GLY A 104 0.81 2.20 -31.42
CA GLY A 104 1.98 2.54 -32.23
C GLY A 104 2.01 3.95 -32.81
N GLN A 105 0.90 4.68 -32.75
CA GLN A 105 0.74 6.03 -33.31
C GLN A 105 0.24 7.06 -32.29
N CYS A 106 0.10 6.65 -31.02
CA CYS A 106 -0.41 7.50 -29.97
C CYS A 106 0.65 8.51 -29.50
N PRO A 107 0.48 9.81 -29.74
CA PRO A 107 1.50 10.80 -29.40
C PRO A 107 1.64 11.03 -27.90
N THR A 108 0.63 10.66 -27.11
CA THR A 108 0.63 10.85 -25.64
C THR A 108 1.11 9.61 -24.87
N ARG A 109 1.17 8.44 -25.50
CA ARG A 109 1.59 7.20 -24.84
C ARG A 109 2.95 7.31 -24.14
N PRO A 110 4.01 7.87 -24.75
CA PRO A 110 5.31 8.01 -24.09
C PRO A 110 5.26 8.87 -22.81
N ILE A 111 4.33 9.83 -22.76
CA ILE A 111 4.12 10.69 -21.57
C ILE A 111 3.58 9.85 -20.41
N TRP A 112 2.57 9.02 -20.70
CA TRP A 112 1.95 8.18 -19.65
C TRP A 112 2.88 7.05 -19.19
N GLU A 113 3.61 6.44 -20.10
CA GLU A 113 4.63 5.43 -19.76
C GLU A 113 5.73 6.04 -18.84
N LYS A 114 6.15 7.28 -19.15
CA LYS A 114 7.11 7.98 -18.28
C LYS A 114 6.52 8.30 -16.91
N LEU A 115 5.25 8.71 -16.85
CA LEU A 115 4.57 9.00 -15.59
C LEU A 115 4.43 7.72 -14.74
N ASP A 116 4.02 6.59 -15.33
CA ASP A 116 3.92 5.32 -14.64
C ASP A 116 5.27 4.89 -14.03
N ASN A 117 6.34 4.98 -14.82
CA ASN A 117 7.68 4.68 -14.32
C ASN A 117 8.09 5.58 -13.14
N LEU A 118 7.77 6.88 -13.19
CA LEU A 118 8.05 7.80 -12.10
C LEU A 118 7.27 7.45 -10.82
N ILE A 119 6.02 7.01 -10.96
CA ILE A 119 5.19 6.57 -9.83
C ILE A 119 5.77 5.29 -9.22
N GLU A 120 6.07 4.29 -10.06
CA GLU A 120 6.64 3.01 -9.61
C GLU A 120 8.01 3.19 -8.95
N ASP A 121 8.89 3.95 -9.55
CA ASP A 121 10.23 4.23 -9.01
C ASP A 121 10.14 4.95 -7.66
N TYR A 122 9.28 5.98 -7.58
CA TYR A 122 9.12 6.75 -6.34
C TYR A 122 8.54 5.90 -5.22
N LEU A 123 7.40 5.25 -5.45
CA LEU A 123 6.75 4.42 -4.44
C LEU A 123 7.55 3.15 -4.11
N GLY A 124 8.31 2.64 -5.06
CA GLY A 124 9.22 1.51 -4.87
C GLY A 124 10.47 1.86 -4.07
N SER A 125 10.85 3.13 -4.03
CA SER A 125 12.02 3.61 -3.25
C SER A 125 11.72 3.84 -1.78
N ILE A 126 10.45 3.87 -1.36
CA ILE A 126 10.02 4.12 0.02
C ILE A 126 9.59 2.81 0.65
N THR A 127 10.14 2.49 1.82
CA THR A 127 9.80 1.30 2.60
C THR A 127 9.07 1.65 3.89
N LEU A 128 8.49 0.65 4.57
CA LEU A 128 7.90 0.87 5.89
C LEU A 128 8.94 1.31 6.94
N ALA A 129 10.19 0.90 6.78
CA ALA A 129 11.28 1.30 7.68
C ALA A 129 11.55 2.82 7.64
N ASP A 130 11.27 3.48 6.52
CA ASP A 130 11.46 4.94 6.40
C ASP A 130 10.54 5.73 7.33
N PHE A 131 9.41 5.16 7.75
CA PHE A 131 8.47 5.78 8.69
C PHE A 131 8.88 5.62 10.16
N HIS A 132 9.94 4.87 10.46
CA HIS A 132 10.50 4.78 11.81
C HIS A 132 11.39 5.98 12.15
N LYS A 133 11.74 6.78 11.16
CA LYS A 133 12.49 8.04 11.34
C LYS A 133 11.50 9.18 11.54
N PRO A 134 11.90 10.27 12.24
CA PRO A 134 11.05 11.46 12.35
C PRO A 134 10.65 11.94 10.95
N ILE A 135 9.36 12.12 10.73
CA ILE A 135 8.86 12.66 9.46
C ILE A 135 9.39 14.08 9.33
N ILE A 136 10.29 14.31 8.39
CA ILE A 136 10.67 15.67 8.02
C ILE A 136 9.44 16.26 7.33
N PRO A 137 8.81 17.32 7.89
CA PRO A 137 7.65 17.92 7.26
C PRO A 137 8.04 18.37 5.86
N CYS A 138 7.30 17.91 4.86
CA CYS A 138 7.49 18.37 3.49
C CYS A 138 7.27 19.89 3.48
N LYS A 139 8.32 20.66 3.32
CA LYS A 139 8.21 22.09 3.06
C LYS A 139 7.70 22.21 1.64
N ILE A 140 6.39 22.40 1.50
CA ILE A 140 5.80 22.86 0.26
C ILE A 140 6.24 24.31 0.12
N GLU A 141 7.31 24.54 -0.62
CA GLU A 141 7.65 25.89 -1.07
C GLU A 141 6.53 26.32 -2.02
N LYS A 142 5.82 27.40 -1.65
CA LYS A 142 4.77 28.00 -2.46
C LYS A 142 5.41 28.86 -3.55
#